data_4ed167207248d204adc683aa9a5a9057
#
_entry.id   4ed167207248d204adc683aa9a5a9057
#
_cell.length_a   1.000
_cell.length_b   1.000
_cell.length_c   1.000
_cell.angle_alpha   90.00
_cell.angle_beta   90.00
_cell.angle_gamma   90.00
#
_symmetry.space_group_name_H-M   'P 1'
#
loop_
_entity.id
_entity.type
_entity.pdbx_description
1 polymer ?
#
loop_
_entity_poly.entity_id
_entity_poly.type
_entity_poly.pdbx_seq_one_letter_code
_entity_poly.pdbx_strand_id
1 'polypeptide(L)'
;HYPLRRQRQMCIRDRTNTRGELVVIARSGEIIIQDEHGRERERHKVPYGATLTIKADQSIKAGTILANWDPLTRPIITEFAGQVKFENVEEGLTVAKQVDEVTGLSTLVVIDPKRRGSTKVVRPQVKLADAQGNEVKIPGTDHSVTIGFQVGALIQVRDGQDVGPGEVLARIPVEGQKTRDITGGLPRVAELFEARSPKDKGMLAEMTGTVSFGKETKGKVRLQITDPDGKVWDELVPKEKNILVHEGQVVNKGEVVVDGPADPQDILRLLGIEELSRYIVDEVQDVYRLQGVKINDKHIEVIVRQMLRRVVVENSGDSTYISGEQVERSEMFNTN
;
A
#
# COMPACT_ATOMS: atom_id res chain seq x y z
N HIS A 1 -22.72 20.50 -10.62
CA HIS A 1 -21.95 19.69 -11.55
C HIS A 1 -20.46 20.05 -11.36
N TYR A 2 -19.61 19.09 -11.00
CA TYR A 2 -18.17 19.30 -10.90
C TYR A 2 -17.51 18.41 -11.96
N PRO A 3 -16.86 18.99 -13.00
CA PRO A 3 -16.10 18.17 -13.93
C PRO A 3 -14.81 17.68 -13.27
N LEU A 4 -14.55 16.38 -13.37
CA LEU A 4 -13.25 15.81 -13.08
C LEU A 4 -12.28 16.24 -14.19
N ARG A 5 -11.47 17.28 -13.94
CA ARG A 5 -10.42 17.70 -14.86
C ARG A 5 -9.05 17.28 -14.35
N ARG A 6 -8.32 16.59 -15.25
CA ARG A 6 -6.92 16.17 -15.15
C ARG A 6 -6.53 15.62 -13.78
N GLN A 7 -6.51 14.31 -13.69
CA GLN A 7 -5.52 13.66 -12.87
C GLN A 7 -4.15 14.28 -13.22
N ARG A 8 -3.54 15.03 -12.28
CA ARG A 8 -2.09 15.04 -12.25
C ARG A 8 -1.71 13.58 -12.10
N GLN A 9 -0.95 13.09 -13.06
CA GLN A 9 -0.41 11.75 -13.12
C GLN A 9 0.37 11.39 -11.85
N MET A 10 -0.34 11.11 -10.77
CA MET A 10 0.04 10.04 -9.88
C MET A 10 -0.77 8.87 -10.37
N CYS A 11 -0.11 7.98 -11.07
CA CYS A 11 -0.68 6.88 -11.81
C CYS A 11 -1.63 6.09 -10.91
N ILE A 12 -2.94 6.31 -11.06
CA ILE A 12 -3.84 5.20 -10.84
C ILE A 12 -3.48 4.24 -11.96
N ARG A 13 -2.66 3.24 -11.67
CA ARG A 13 -2.59 2.06 -12.51
C ARG A 13 -3.92 1.37 -12.28
N ASP A 14 -4.83 1.54 -13.22
CA ASP A 14 -6.07 0.81 -13.32
C ASP A 14 -5.97 -0.21 -14.46
N ARG A 15 -6.71 -1.27 -14.33
CA ARG A 15 -6.90 -2.26 -15.37
C ARG A 15 -8.39 -2.54 -15.52
N THR A 16 -8.79 -2.71 -16.75
CA THR A 16 -10.15 -3.16 -17.05
C THR A 16 -10.20 -4.67 -16.85
N ASN A 17 -11.07 -5.14 -15.94
CA ASN A 17 -11.30 -6.56 -15.74
C ASN A 17 -12.12 -7.16 -16.91
N THR A 18 -12.34 -8.48 -16.89
CA THR A 18 -13.12 -9.20 -17.91
C THR A 18 -14.58 -8.75 -18.00
N ARG A 19 -15.09 -8.06 -16.96
CA ARG A 19 -16.45 -7.48 -16.91
C ARG A 19 -16.51 -6.04 -17.45
N GLY A 20 -15.39 -5.46 -17.87
CA GLY A 20 -15.32 -4.08 -18.34
C GLY A 20 -15.26 -3.03 -17.23
N GLU A 21 -15.07 -3.42 -15.96
CA GLU A 21 -14.95 -2.53 -14.82
C GLU A 21 -13.49 -2.10 -14.63
N LEU A 22 -13.27 -0.85 -14.22
CA LEU A 22 -11.94 -0.34 -13.90
C LEU A 22 -11.58 -0.74 -12.47
N VAL A 23 -10.52 -1.52 -12.29
CA VAL A 23 -10.02 -1.95 -10.99
C VAL A 23 -8.71 -1.24 -10.66
N VAL A 24 -8.61 -0.70 -9.45
CA VAL A 24 -7.43 0.01 -8.96
C VAL A 24 -6.35 -1.00 -8.58
N ILE A 25 -5.23 -0.97 -9.27
CA ILE A 25 -4.05 -1.78 -8.98
C ILE A 25 -2.92 -0.98 -8.32
N ALA A 26 -3.06 0.35 -8.25
CA ALA A 26 -2.16 1.20 -7.49
C ALA A 26 -2.47 1.12 -5.99
N ARG A 27 -1.45 1.14 -5.16
CA ARG A 27 -1.60 1.12 -3.69
C ARG A 27 -1.83 2.51 -3.09
N SER A 28 -1.52 3.54 -3.86
CA SER A 28 -1.67 4.97 -3.51
C SER A 28 -2.57 5.70 -4.51
N GLY A 29 -3.68 5.09 -4.93
CA GLY A 29 -4.63 5.71 -5.85
C GLY A 29 -5.43 6.81 -5.16
N GLU A 30 -5.63 7.94 -5.84
CA GLU A 30 -6.47 9.05 -5.36
C GLU A 30 -7.41 9.53 -6.47
N ILE A 31 -8.65 9.84 -6.09
CA ILE A 31 -9.61 10.52 -6.96
C ILE A 31 -9.66 11.99 -6.52
N ILE A 32 -9.42 12.88 -7.47
CA ILE A 32 -9.46 14.33 -7.24
C ILE A 32 -10.67 14.90 -7.96
N ILE A 33 -11.52 15.61 -7.23
CA ILE A 33 -12.66 16.33 -7.77
C ILE A 33 -12.27 17.80 -7.91
N GLN A 34 -12.40 18.34 -9.11
CA GLN A 34 -12.06 19.71 -9.45
C GLN A 34 -13.29 20.48 -9.94
N ASP A 35 -13.31 21.79 -9.69
CA ASP A 35 -14.32 22.68 -10.23
C ASP A 35 -14.01 23.07 -11.70
N GLU A 36 -14.89 23.87 -12.32
CA GLU A 36 -14.75 24.36 -13.69
C GLU A 36 -13.46 25.17 -13.92
N HIS A 37 -12.87 25.71 -12.86
CA HIS A 37 -11.64 26.50 -12.91
C HIS A 37 -10.39 25.66 -12.64
N GLY A 38 -10.54 24.33 -12.51
CA GLY A 38 -9.44 23.42 -12.21
C GLY A 38 -8.96 23.46 -10.76
N ARG A 39 -9.73 24.06 -9.85
CA ARG A 39 -9.40 24.07 -8.43
C ARG A 39 -9.86 22.76 -7.79
N GLU A 40 -8.98 22.15 -7.01
CA GLU A 40 -9.30 20.98 -6.23
C GLU A 40 -10.35 21.32 -5.17
N ARG A 41 -11.43 20.54 -5.13
CA ARG A 41 -12.51 20.67 -4.16
C ARG A 41 -12.49 19.56 -3.15
N GLU A 42 -12.25 18.31 -3.62
CA GLU A 42 -12.21 17.13 -2.79
C GLU A 42 -11.14 16.18 -3.30
N ARG A 43 -10.56 15.43 -2.38
CA ARG A 43 -9.57 14.39 -2.66
C ARG A 43 -9.90 13.16 -1.83
N HIS A 44 -10.03 12.03 -2.48
CA HIS A 44 -10.39 10.78 -1.84
C HIS A 44 -9.35 9.70 -2.16
N LYS A 45 -8.77 9.08 -1.14
CA LYS A 45 -7.89 7.91 -1.30
C LYS A 45 -8.74 6.71 -1.68
N VAL A 46 -8.28 5.96 -2.66
CA VAL A 46 -8.96 4.75 -3.14
C VAL A 46 -8.07 3.55 -2.87
N PRO A 47 -8.57 2.55 -2.11
CA PRO A 47 -7.77 1.39 -1.77
C PRO A 47 -7.50 0.49 -2.99
N TYR A 48 -6.39 -0.25 -2.92
CA TYR A 48 -6.05 -1.31 -3.87
C TYR A 48 -7.19 -2.33 -3.99
N GLY A 49 -7.51 -2.70 -5.22
CA GLY A 49 -8.60 -3.62 -5.52
C GLY A 49 -10.00 -3.01 -5.53
N ALA A 50 -10.13 -1.69 -5.32
CA ALA A 50 -11.41 -1.01 -5.47
C ALA A 50 -11.84 -0.95 -6.93
N THR A 51 -13.13 -1.06 -7.16
CA THR A 51 -13.75 -0.90 -8.49
C THR A 51 -14.21 0.52 -8.67
N LEU A 52 -13.71 1.21 -9.70
CA LEU A 52 -14.12 2.56 -10.05
C LEU A 52 -15.42 2.52 -10.85
N THR A 53 -16.38 3.35 -10.47
CA THR A 53 -17.67 3.51 -11.18
C THR A 53 -17.63 4.67 -12.17
N ILE A 54 -16.55 5.43 -12.19
CA ILE A 54 -16.34 6.64 -12.99
C ILE A 54 -15.11 6.48 -13.87
N LYS A 55 -15.08 7.26 -14.95
CA LYS A 55 -13.92 7.39 -15.85
C LYS A 55 -13.20 8.71 -15.59
N ALA A 56 -11.94 8.77 -16.00
CA ALA A 56 -11.18 10.01 -15.96
C ALA A 56 -11.90 11.13 -16.75
N ASP A 57 -11.81 12.36 -16.27
CA ASP A 57 -12.43 13.57 -16.85
C ASP A 57 -13.97 13.52 -16.99
N GLN A 58 -14.63 12.63 -16.27
CA GLN A 58 -16.09 12.53 -16.26
C GLN A 58 -16.70 13.60 -15.34
N SER A 59 -17.75 14.31 -15.84
CA SER A 59 -18.56 15.20 -15.01
C SER A 59 -19.44 14.38 -14.08
N ILE A 60 -19.41 14.69 -12.79
CA ILE A 60 -20.20 14.03 -11.75
C ILE A 60 -21.12 14.99 -11.02
N LYS A 61 -22.18 14.45 -10.43
CA LYS A 61 -23.10 15.19 -9.55
C LYS A 61 -22.82 14.85 -8.11
N ALA A 62 -23.17 15.75 -7.20
CA ALA A 62 -23.13 15.45 -5.78
C ALA A 62 -23.93 14.18 -5.45
N GLY A 63 -23.38 13.31 -4.61
CA GLY A 63 -23.96 12.02 -4.27
C GLY A 63 -23.65 10.86 -5.24
N THR A 64 -22.86 11.08 -6.30
CA THR A 64 -22.42 10.00 -7.19
C THR A 64 -21.41 9.12 -6.48
N ILE A 65 -21.60 7.79 -6.55
CA ILE A 65 -20.62 6.82 -6.05
C ILE A 65 -19.41 6.82 -7.00
N LEU A 66 -18.22 7.03 -6.46
CA LEU A 66 -16.98 7.10 -7.23
C LEU A 66 -16.26 5.76 -7.32
N ALA A 67 -16.24 5.02 -6.22
CA ALA A 67 -15.61 3.71 -6.12
C ALA A 67 -16.34 2.82 -5.12
N ASN A 68 -16.21 1.51 -5.33
CA ASN A 68 -16.73 0.48 -4.42
C ASN A 68 -15.60 -0.46 -4.00
N TRP A 69 -15.53 -0.82 -2.72
CA TRP A 69 -14.62 -1.83 -2.20
C TRP A 69 -15.21 -2.54 -1.00
N ASP A 70 -14.63 -3.68 -0.65
CA ASP A 70 -14.95 -4.42 0.56
C ASP A 70 -13.95 -4.05 1.66
N PRO A 71 -14.38 -3.41 2.76
CA PRO A 71 -13.48 -3.04 3.86
C PRO A 71 -13.07 -4.22 4.75
N LEU A 72 -13.77 -5.37 4.66
CA LEU A 72 -13.54 -6.53 5.50
C LEU A 72 -12.50 -7.49 4.92
N THR A 73 -12.18 -7.35 3.65
CA THR A 73 -11.20 -8.18 2.96
C THR A 73 -10.21 -7.36 2.17
N ARG A 74 -8.96 -7.82 2.12
CA ARG A 74 -7.94 -7.27 1.23
C ARG A 74 -7.79 -8.20 0.04
N PRO A 75 -8.14 -7.78 -1.19
CA PRO A 75 -8.00 -8.62 -2.36
C PRO A 75 -6.53 -8.73 -2.80
N ILE A 76 -6.16 -9.87 -3.34
CA ILE A 76 -4.95 -10.08 -4.13
C ILE A 76 -5.42 -10.19 -5.58
N ILE A 77 -5.03 -9.24 -6.42
CA ILE A 77 -5.44 -9.15 -7.82
C ILE A 77 -4.25 -9.38 -8.74
N THR A 78 -4.53 -9.88 -9.95
CA THR A 78 -3.51 -10.01 -10.99
C THR A 78 -3.44 -8.77 -11.87
N GLU A 79 -2.23 -8.37 -12.25
CA GLU A 79 -1.99 -7.28 -13.21
C GLU A 79 -1.93 -7.79 -14.66
N PHE A 80 -1.82 -9.11 -14.85
CA PHE A 80 -1.58 -9.76 -16.13
C PHE A 80 -2.67 -10.79 -16.42
N ALA A 81 -2.97 -10.97 -17.71
CA ALA A 81 -3.83 -12.05 -18.16
C ALA A 81 -3.02 -13.34 -18.30
N GLY A 82 -3.67 -14.48 -18.05
CA GLY A 82 -3.07 -15.78 -18.24
C GLY A 82 -3.87 -16.88 -17.59
N GLN A 83 -3.40 -18.10 -17.74
CA GLN A 83 -3.95 -19.28 -17.09
C GLN A 83 -3.27 -19.48 -15.74
N VAL A 84 -4.05 -19.68 -14.70
CA VAL A 84 -3.57 -19.93 -13.34
C VAL A 84 -2.91 -21.30 -13.26
N LYS A 85 -1.68 -21.37 -12.76
CA LYS A 85 -0.98 -22.60 -12.39
C LYS A 85 -0.62 -22.52 -10.91
N PHE A 86 -1.12 -23.47 -10.13
CA PHE A 86 -0.78 -23.59 -8.72
C PHE A 86 0.61 -24.18 -8.54
N GLU A 87 1.39 -23.57 -7.68
CA GLU A 87 2.69 -24.08 -7.26
C GLU A 87 2.72 -24.15 -5.73
N ASN A 88 3.12 -25.32 -5.22
CA ASN A 88 3.16 -25.59 -3.77
C ASN A 88 1.79 -25.45 -3.06
N VAL A 89 0.70 -25.66 -3.77
CA VAL A 89 -0.66 -25.68 -3.21
C VAL A 89 -1.05 -27.13 -2.95
N GLU A 90 -0.78 -27.61 -1.74
CA GLU A 90 -1.06 -28.99 -1.33
C GLU A 90 -2.05 -28.99 -0.17
N GLU A 91 -3.18 -29.69 -0.35
CA GLU A 91 -4.23 -29.81 0.67
C GLU A 91 -3.70 -30.54 1.92
N GLY A 92 -3.92 -29.95 3.09
CA GLY A 92 -3.43 -30.45 4.37
C GLY A 92 -1.97 -30.07 4.71
N LEU A 93 -1.19 -29.51 3.77
CA LEU A 93 0.17 -29.05 4.00
C LEU A 93 0.29 -27.51 3.97
N THR A 94 -0.14 -26.90 2.88
CA THR A 94 -0.07 -25.46 2.66
C THR A 94 -1.44 -24.80 2.60
N VAL A 95 -2.48 -25.57 2.25
CA VAL A 95 -3.87 -25.11 2.21
C VAL A 95 -4.80 -26.10 2.91
N ALA A 96 -5.89 -25.59 3.48
CA ALA A 96 -6.98 -26.37 4.02
C ALA A 96 -8.27 -26.04 3.25
N LYS A 97 -9.08 -27.06 3.02
CA LYS A 97 -10.41 -26.87 2.44
C LYS A 97 -11.40 -26.48 3.56
N GLN A 98 -11.92 -25.29 3.48
CA GLN A 98 -12.97 -24.82 4.36
C GLN A 98 -14.29 -24.79 3.59
N VAL A 99 -15.31 -25.40 4.17
CA VAL A 99 -16.66 -25.37 3.61
C VAL A 99 -17.42 -24.28 4.37
N ASP A 100 -17.98 -23.33 3.63
CA ASP A 100 -18.87 -22.33 4.18
C ASP A 100 -20.21 -23.02 4.50
N GLU A 101 -20.58 -23.05 5.77
CA GLU A 101 -21.80 -23.70 6.28
C GLU A 101 -23.08 -23.07 5.72
N VAL A 102 -23.03 -21.79 5.32
CA VAL A 102 -24.19 -21.05 4.82
C VAL A 102 -24.38 -21.25 3.32
N THR A 103 -23.29 -21.20 2.54
CA THR A 103 -23.35 -21.27 1.07
C THR A 103 -23.04 -22.65 0.52
N GLY A 104 -22.49 -23.57 1.33
CA GLY A 104 -22.05 -24.91 0.91
C GLY A 104 -20.84 -24.90 -0.05
N LEU A 105 -20.27 -23.72 -0.33
CA LEU A 105 -19.12 -23.56 -1.21
C LEU A 105 -17.82 -23.92 -0.48
N SER A 106 -16.98 -24.71 -1.11
CA SER A 106 -15.66 -25.02 -0.56
C SER A 106 -14.63 -24.02 -1.06
N THR A 107 -13.93 -23.38 -0.12
CA THR A 107 -12.85 -22.43 -0.37
C THR A 107 -11.54 -22.97 0.16
N LEU A 108 -10.44 -22.76 -0.57
CA LEU A 108 -9.10 -23.11 -0.10
C LEU A 108 -8.55 -21.96 0.74
N VAL A 109 -8.17 -22.27 1.97
CA VAL A 109 -7.57 -21.32 2.91
C VAL A 109 -6.11 -21.67 3.08
N VAL A 110 -5.24 -20.69 2.95
CA VAL A 110 -3.79 -20.87 3.18
C VAL A 110 -3.53 -21.02 4.67
N ILE A 111 -2.91 -22.14 5.04
CA ILE A 111 -2.53 -22.45 6.42
C ILE A 111 -1.03 -22.30 6.62
N ASP A 112 -0.61 -22.09 7.87
CA ASP A 112 0.82 -22.11 8.20
C ASP A 112 1.34 -23.54 8.03
N PRO A 113 2.36 -23.79 7.18
CA PRO A 113 2.90 -25.12 6.98
C PRO A 113 3.46 -25.65 8.30
N LYS A 114 2.79 -26.61 8.89
CA LYS A 114 3.22 -27.25 10.14
C LYS A 114 4.62 -27.80 9.94
N ARG A 115 5.58 -27.29 10.71
CA ARG A 115 6.98 -27.72 10.72
C ARG A 115 7.09 -29.23 10.99
N ARG A 116 7.10 -30.02 9.93
CA ARG A 116 7.60 -31.39 9.97
C ARG A 116 8.94 -31.44 9.23
N GLY A 117 10.03 -31.18 9.98
CA GLY A 117 11.37 -31.62 9.60
C GLY A 117 12.02 -31.07 8.31
N SER A 118 11.39 -30.16 7.57
CA SER A 118 11.95 -29.60 6.34
C SER A 118 12.44 -28.17 6.56
N THR A 119 13.67 -27.91 6.20
CA THR A 119 14.39 -26.65 6.33
C THR A 119 13.91 -25.55 5.39
N LYS A 120 13.01 -25.82 4.46
CA LYS A 120 12.45 -24.83 3.52
C LYS A 120 10.97 -24.58 3.86
N VAL A 121 10.66 -23.35 4.22
CA VAL A 121 9.28 -22.88 4.31
C VAL A 121 8.78 -22.71 2.87
N VAL A 122 7.97 -23.67 2.41
CA VAL A 122 7.35 -23.63 1.09
C VAL A 122 6.05 -22.85 1.21
N ARG A 123 5.93 -21.73 0.48
CA ARG A 123 4.71 -20.92 0.44
C ARG A 123 3.89 -21.27 -0.80
N PRO A 124 2.55 -21.35 -0.69
CA PRO A 124 1.70 -21.54 -1.84
C PRO A 124 1.74 -20.28 -2.71
N GLN A 125 1.85 -20.47 -4.01
CA GLN A 125 1.91 -19.40 -4.99
C GLN A 125 1.20 -19.76 -6.28
N VAL A 126 0.85 -18.73 -7.05
CA VAL A 126 0.28 -18.85 -8.38
C VAL A 126 1.28 -18.31 -9.40
N LYS A 127 1.50 -19.07 -10.45
CA LYS A 127 2.12 -18.62 -11.67
C LYS A 127 1.07 -18.44 -12.75
N LEU A 128 1.31 -17.51 -13.67
CA LEU A 128 0.46 -17.34 -14.84
C LEU A 128 1.16 -17.94 -16.05
N ALA A 129 0.39 -18.68 -16.86
CA ALA A 129 0.84 -19.23 -18.12
C ALA A 129 0.11 -18.57 -19.29
N ASP A 130 0.76 -18.46 -20.43
CA ASP A 130 0.14 -18.05 -21.67
C ASP A 130 -0.67 -19.20 -22.33
N ALA A 131 -1.34 -18.90 -23.45
CA ALA A 131 -2.11 -19.90 -24.22
C ALA A 131 -1.24 -21.08 -24.76
N GLN A 132 0.07 -20.94 -24.78
CA GLN A 132 1.03 -21.94 -25.21
C GLN A 132 1.60 -22.74 -24.03
N GLY A 133 1.22 -22.40 -22.80
CA GLY A 133 1.68 -23.07 -21.58
C GLY A 133 3.01 -22.56 -21.02
N ASN A 134 3.60 -21.51 -21.61
CA ASN A 134 4.81 -20.88 -21.10
C ASN A 134 4.45 -19.90 -19.97
N GLU A 135 5.38 -19.70 -19.04
CA GLU A 135 5.18 -18.75 -17.95
C GLU A 135 5.12 -17.30 -18.49
N VAL A 136 4.09 -16.56 -18.09
CA VAL A 136 3.95 -15.12 -18.42
C VAL A 136 5.07 -14.37 -17.71
N LYS A 137 5.86 -13.61 -18.45
CA LYS A 137 6.95 -12.79 -17.93
C LYS A 137 6.47 -11.34 -17.68
N ILE A 138 7.07 -10.71 -16.68
CA ILE A 138 6.86 -9.28 -16.41
C ILE A 138 7.49 -8.47 -17.55
N PRO A 139 6.77 -7.55 -18.21
CA PRO A 139 7.30 -6.75 -19.31
C PRO A 139 8.59 -6.02 -18.94
N GLY A 140 9.63 -6.22 -19.74
CA GLY A 140 10.95 -5.62 -19.52
C GLY A 140 11.87 -6.40 -18.58
N THR A 141 11.46 -7.56 -18.10
CA THR A 141 12.28 -8.44 -17.25
C THR A 141 12.21 -9.89 -17.73
N ASP A 142 13.18 -10.72 -17.30
CA ASP A 142 13.14 -12.17 -17.53
C ASP A 142 12.40 -12.95 -16.43
N HIS A 143 11.82 -12.25 -15.47
CA HIS A 143 11.13 -12.86 -14.34
C HIS A 143 9.69 -13.25 -14.69
N SER A 144 9.31 -14.47 -14.30
CA SER A 144 7.92 -14.94 -14.43
C SER A 144 7.01 -14.28 -13.40
N VAL A 145 5.76 -14.02 -13.79
CA VAL A 145 4.74 -13.51 -12.88
C VAL A 145 4.41 -14.57 -11.84
N THR A 146 4.84 -14.32 -10.60
CA THR A 146 4.61 -15.20 -9.46
C THR A 146 3.92 -14.44 -8.34
N ILE A 147 2.77 -14.92 -7.90
CA ILE A 147 1.96 -14.28 -6.86
C ILE A 147 1.88 -15.22 -5.67
N GLY A 148 2.57 -14.88 -4.58
CA GLY A 148 2.57 -15.63 -3.33
C GLY A 148 1.34 -15.35 -2.47
N PHE A 149 0.80 -16.37 -1.83
CA PHE A 149 -0.30 -16.23 -0.89
C PHE A 149 0.20 -16.18 0.55
N GLN A 150 -0.40 -15.31 1.34
CA GLN A 150 -0.14 -15.20 2.78
C GLN A 150 -1.02 -16.18 3.55
N VAL A 151 -0.60 -16.55 4.75
CA VAL A 151 -1.40 -17.36 5.67
C VAL A 151 -2.72 -16.66 5.96
N GLY A 152 -3.82 -17.41 5.93
CA GLY A 152 -5.18 -16.89 6.08
C GLY A 152 -5.82 -16.39 4.78
N ALA A 153 -5.11 -16.39 3.64
CA ALA A 153 -5.70 -16.00 2.37
C ALA A 153 -6.72 -17.05 1.88
N LEU A 154 -7.87 -16.57 1.44
CA LEU A 154 -8.95 -17.36 0.83
C LEU A 154 -8.75 -17.37 -0.69
N ILE A 155 -8.33 -18.49 -1.26
CA ILE A 155 -8.07 -18.62 -2.71
C ILE A 155 -9.42 -18.72 -3.43
N GLN A 156 -9.66 -17.85 -4.42
CA GLN A 156 -10.91 -17.77 -5.19
C GLN A 156 -10.81 -18.34 -6.59
N VAL A 157 -9.61 -18.63 -7.06
CA VAL A 157 -9.35 -19.19 -8.39
C VAL A 157 -9.04 -20.68 -8.30
N ARG A 158 -9.18 -21.35 -9.44
CA ARG A 158 -8.86 -22.79 -9.59
C ARG A 158 -7.63 -22.96 -10.46
N ASP A 159 -6.95 -24.07 -10.27
CA ASP A 159 -5.87 -24.47 -11.17
C ASP A 159 -6.39 -24.63 -12.60
N GLY A 160 -5.65 -24.08 -13.58
CA GLY A 160 -6.06 -24.05 -14.98
C GLY A 160 -7.12 -23.02 -15.36
N GLN A 161 -7.59 -22.17 -14.44
CA GLN A 161 -8.56 -21.12 -14.74
C GLN A 161 -7.89 -19.97 -15.50
N ASP A 162 -8.54 -19.48 -16.57
CA ASP A 162 -8.14 -18.27 -17.25
C ASP A 162 -8.55 -17.04 -16.45
N VAL A 163 -7.62 -16.11 -16.24
CA VAL A 163 -7.82 -14.86 -15.53
C VAL A 163 -7.38 -13.66 -16.37
N GLY A 164 -8.14 -12.57 -16.28
CA GLY A 164 -7.81 -11.29 -16.89
C GLY A 164 -7.12 -10.34 -15.92
N PRO A 165 -6.54 -9.24 -16.43
CA PRO A 165 -5.98 -8.20 -15.57
C PRO A 165 -7.06 -7.62 -14.65
N GLY A 166 -6.73 -7.35 -13.38
CA GLY A 166 -7.68 -6.82 -12.40
C GLY A 166 -8.60 -7.86 -11.76
N GLU A 167 -8.45 -9.16 -12.07
CA GLU A 167 -9.22 -10.21 -11.41
C GLU A 167 -8.64 -10.59 -10.05
N VAL A 168 -9.54 -10.92 -9.11
CA VAL A 168 -9.17 -11.31 -7.75
C VAL A 168 -8.77 -12.78 -7.72
N LEU A 169 -7.54 -13.06 -7.31
CA LEU A 169 -7.00 -14.40 -7.13
C LEU A 169 -7.29 -14.95 -5.73
N ALA A 170 -7.17 -14.10 -4.72
CA ALA A 170 -7.45 -14.47 -3.35
C ALA A 170 -7.92 -13.25 -2.55
N ARG A 171 -8.53 -13.49 -1.39
CA ARG A 171 -8.93 -12.47 -0.42
C ARG A 171 -8.32 -12.77 0.94
N ILE A 172 -7.79 -11.78 1.60
CA ILE A 172 -7.28 -11.89 2.96
C ILE A 172 -8.29 -11.21 3.89
N PRO A 173 -8.94 -11.96 4.80
CA PRO A 173 -9.81 -11.35 5.82
C PRO A 173 -9.02 -10.40 6.72
N VAL A 174 -9.56 -9.22 6.98
CA VAL A 174 -8.95 -8.19 7.83
C VAL A 174 -9.32 -8.38 9.32
N GLU A 175 -9.69 -9.58 9.72
CA GLU A 175 -10.13 -9.86 11.10
C GLU A 175 -9.10 -9.56 12.21
N GLY A 176 -7.81 -9.50 11.87
CA GLY A 176 -6.73 -9.22 12.83
C GLY A 176 -6.58 -7.75 13.27
N GLN A 177 -7.29 -6.81 12.66
CA GLN A 177 -7.17 -5.39 13.01
C GLN A 177 -8.12 -4.94 14.13
N LYS A 178 -9.16 -5.72 14.46
CA LYS A 178 -10.13 -5.36 15.51
C LYS A 178 -9.52 -5.24 16.92
N THR A 179 -8.41 -5.91 17.19
CA THR A 179 -7.69 -5.80 18.48
C THR A 179 -6.76 -4.58 18.56
N ARG A 180 -6.44 -3.93 17.45
CA ARG A 180 -5.67 -2.67 17.45
C ARG A 180 -6.52 -1.45 17.80
N ASP A 181 -7.83 -1.55 17.64
CA ASP A 181 -8.78 -0.45 17.86
C ASP A 181 -8.95 -0.04 19.34
N ILE A 182 -8.65 -0.95 20.27
CA ILE A 182 -8.86 -0.70 21.72
C ILE A 182 -7.75 0.18 22.32
N THR A 183 -6.56 0.19 21.71
CA THR A 183 -5.41 1.01 22.14
C THR A 183 -5.24 2.28 21.30
N GLY A 184 -6.11 2.50 20.31
CA GLY A 184 -5.96 3.53 19.30
C GLY A 184 -6.45 4.94 19.67
N GLY A 185 -7.17 5.11 20.78
CA GLY A 185 -7.78 6.41 21.13
C GLY A 185 -6.80 7.54 21.45
N LEU A 186 -6.96 8.21 22.57
CA LEU A 186 -6.10 9.34 23.01
C LEU A 186 -4.58 9.04 22.97
N PRO A 187 -4.09 7.82 23.31
CA PRO A 187 -2.68 7.50 23.18
C PRO A 187 -2.16 7.63 21.74
N ARG A 188 -2.96 7.23 20.73
CA ARG A 188 -2.57 7.33 19.32
C ARG A 188 -2.45 8.79 18.86
N VAL A 189 -3.38 9.65 19.29
CA VAL A 189 -3.32 11.09 19.01
C VAL A 189 -2.07 11.71 19.61
N ALA A 190 -1.72 11.36 20.85
CA ALA A 190 -0.50 11.82 21.50
C ALA A 190 0.77 11.36 20.76
N GLU A 191 0.84 10.09 20.34
CA GLU A 191 1.95 9.56 19.55
C GLU A 191 2.14 10.32 18.23
N LEU A 192 1.03 10.65 17.54
CA LEU A 192 1.06 11.41 16.29
C LEU A 192 1.59 12.83 16.49
N PHE A 193 1.13 13.55 17.54
CA PHE A 193 1.60 14.90 17.83
C PHE A 193 3.03 14.93 18.39
N GLU A 194 3.50 13.86 19.01
CA GLU A 194 4.89 13.71 19.41
C GLU A 194 5.79 13.18 18.29
N ALA A 195 5.22 12.85 17.14
CA ALA A 195 5.91 12.27 15.97
C ALA A 195 6.75 11.03 16.35
N ARG A 196 6.23 10.18 17.25
CA ARG A 196 6.91 8.94 17.67
C ARG A 196 6.92 7.93 16.54
N SER A 197 8.05 7.23 16.38
CA SER A 197 8.13 6.10 15.47
C SER A 197 7.32 4.91 16.01
N PRO A 198 6.40 4.33 15.21
CA PRO A 198 5.64 3.16 15.63
C PRO A 198 6.54 1.95 15.89
N LYS A 199 6.20 1.11 16.89
CA LYS A 199 6.99 -0.10 17.19
C LYS A 199 7.05 -1.09 16.02
N ASP A 200 5.93 -1.27 15.33
CA ASP A 200 5.78 -2.18 14.19
C ASP A 200 5.64 -1.42 12.87
N LYS A 201 6.46 -0.37 12.70
CA LYS A 201 6.37 0.48 11.52
C LYS A 201 6.43 -0.29 10.21
N GLY A 202 5.60 0.12 9.26
CA GLY A 202 5.72 -0.26 7.85
C GLY A 202 6.99 0.33 7.23
N MET A 203 7.30 -0.10 6.02
CA MET A 203 8.44 0.46 5.27
C MET A 203 7.95 1.11 4.00
N LEU A 204 8.48 2.28 3.72
CA LEU A 204 8.27 3.01 2.47
C LEU A 204 9.46 2.79 1.54
N ALA A 205 9.21 2.78 0.23
CA ALA A 205 10.26 2.71 -0.77
C ALA A 205 11.13 3.98 -0.74
N GLU A 206 12.44 3.82 -0.56
CA GLU A 206 13.40 4.94 -0.52
C GLU A 206 13.58 5.60 -1.89
N MET A 207 13.40 4.83 -2.94
CA MET A 207 13.57 5.28 -4.32
C MET A 207 12.56 4.64 -5.25
N THR A 208 12.39 5.23 -6.43
CA THR A 208 11.64 4.65 -7.51
C THR A 208 12.50 3.61 -8.23
N GLY A 209 12.00 2.39 -8.37
CA GLY A 209 12.77 1.33 -9.03
C GLY A 209 12.07 -0.01 -9.06
N THR A 210 12.78 -1.02 -9.51
CA THR A 210 12.30 -2.40 -9.61
C THR A 210 12.66 -3.17 -8.36
N VAL A 211 11.67 -3.86 -7.78
CA VAL A 211 11.83 -4.68 -6.59
C VAL A 211 12.46 -6.02 -6.94
N SER A 212 13.42 -6.44 -6.14
CA SER A 212 13.98 -7.80 -6.17
C SER A 212 14.23 -8.33 -4.76
N PHE A 213 14.27 -9.65 -4.63
CA PHE A 213 14.54 -10.29 -3.33
C PHE A 213 15.92 -10.95 -3.34
N GLY A 214 16.77 -10.53 -2.43
CA GLY A 214 18.10 -11.12 -2.23
C GLY A 214 18.07 -12.35 -1.32
N LYS A 215 19.25 -12.89 -1.05
CA LYS A 215 19.41 -14.07 -0.19
C LYS A 215 18.87 -13.82 1.22
N GLU A 216 18.11 -14.78 1.72
CA GLU A 216 17.61 -14.76 3.10
C GLU A 216 18.76 -14.85 4.11
N THR A 217 18.71 -14.04 5.15
CA THR A 217 19.74 -14.01 6.21
C THR A 217 19.05 -14.12 7.57
N LYS A 218 19.36 -15.14 8.35
CA LYS A 218 18.94 -15.33 9.78
C LYS A 218 17.48 -14.93 10.06
N GLY A 219 16.51 -15.44 9.29
CA GLY A 219 15.09 -15.15 9.51
C GLY A 219 14.61 -13.82 8.96
N LYS A 220 15.41 -13.10 8.18
CA LYS A 220 15.05 -11.88 7.47
C LYS A 220 15.14 -12.09 5.96
N VAL A 221 14.25 -11.45 5.22
CA VAL A 221 14.27 -11.39 3.76
C VAL A 221 14.94 -10.09 3.35
N ARG A 222 15.88 -10.16 2.42
CA ARG A 222 16.51 -8.97 1.86
C ARG A 222 15.65 -8.45 0.73
N LEU A 223 15.08 -7.26 0.94
CA LEU A 223 14.33 -6.52 -0.07
C LEU A 223 15.28 -5.54 -0.74
N GLN A 224 15.34 -5.56 -2.05
CA GLN A 224 16.17 -4.67 -2.85
C GLN A 224 15.31 -3.88 -3.83
N ILE A 225 15.61 -2.60 -4.00
CA ILE A 225 15.00 -1.75 -5.01
C ILE A 225 16.12 -1.21 -5.88
N THR A 226 16.05 -1.47 -7.17
CA THR A 226 17.05 -1.03 -8.15
C THR A 226 16.45 0.08 -9.02
N ASP A 227 17.09 1.24 -9.01
CA ASP A 227 16.77 2.37 -9.87
C ASP A 227 17.16 2.06 -11.34
N PRO A 228 16.55 2.70 -12.35
CA PRO A 228 16.99 2.67 -13.74
C PRO A 228 18.47 2.98 -13.96
N ASP A 229 19.06 3.79 -13.10
CA ASP A 229 20.51 4.13 -13.13
C ASP A 229 21.41 3.04 -12.51
N GLY A 230 20.83 1.92 -12.04
CA GLY A 230 21.57 0.80 -11.45
C GLY A 230 21.95 0.99 -9.97
N LYS A 231 21.48 2.05 -9.31
CA LYS A 231 21.67 2.22 -7.87
C LYS A 231 20.75 1.26 -7.13
N VAL A 232 21.28 0.51 -6.17
CA VAL A 232 20.54 -0.48 -5.39
C VAL A 232 20.39 0.03 -3.95
N TRP A 233 19.16 0.05 -3.47
CA TRP A 233 18.84 0.19 -2.05
C TRP A 233 18.42 -1.18 -1.53
N ASP A 234 18.97 -1.58 -0.38
CA ASP A 234 18.65 -2.87 0.23
C ASP A 234 18.30 -2.74 1.71
N GLU A 235 17.30 -3.50 2.15
CA GLU A 235 16.83 -3.52 3.53
C GLU A 235 16.47 -4.95 3.96
N LEU A 236 16.68 -5.25 5.25
CA LEU A 236 16.41 -6.56 5.83
C LEU A 236 15.05 -6.57 6.54
N VAL A 237 14.06 -7.17 5.92
CA VAL A 237 12.69 -7.27 6.43
C VAL A 237 12.52 -8.56 7.23
N PRO A 238 12.04 -8.51 8.50
CA PRO A 238 11.69 -9.70 9.26
C PRO A 238 10.63 -10.55 8.53
N LYS A 239 10.76 -11.88 8.57
CA LYS A 239 9.81 -12.80 7.91
C LYS A 239 8.39 -12.72 8.46
N GLU A 240 8.24 -12.23 9.67
CA GLU A 240 6.94 -12.02 10.33
C GLU A 240 6.14 -10.86 9.73
N LYS A 241 6.82 -9.92 9.06
CA LYS A 241 6.16 -8.79 8.41
C LYS A 241 5.63 -9.15 7.03
N ASN A 242 4.48 -8.61 6.70
CA ASN A 242 3.87 -8.77 5.39
C ASN A 242 4.55 -7.86 4.37
N ILE A 243 5.20 -8.46 3.40
CA ILE A 243 5.75 -7.74 2.24
C ILE A 243 4.63 -7.60 1.23
N LEU A 244 4.34 -6.38 0.84
CA LEU A 244 3.21 -6.03 -0.04
C LEU A 244 3.58 -6.04 -1.53
N VAL A 245 4.86 -6.10 -1.84
CA VAL A 245 5.40 -6.02 -3.20
C VAL A 245 5.89 -7.38 -3.67
N HIS A 246 5.98 -7.55 -5.00
CA HIS A 246 6.42 -8.78 -5.64
C HIS A 246 7.74 -8.56 -6.38
N GLU A 247 8.45 -9.65 -6.65
CA GLU A 247 9.66 -9.60 -7.44
C GLU A 247 9.39 -9.06 -8.85
N GLY A 248 10.23 -8.14 -9.32
CA GLY A 248 10.08 -7.47 -10.61
C GLY A 248 9.02 -6.35 -10.64
N GLN A 249 8.33 -6.08 -9.55
CA GLN A 249 7.38 -4.97 -9.47
C GLN A 249 8.11 -3.63 -9.45
N VAL A 250 7.59 -2.65 -10.19
CA VAL A 250 8.07 -1.27 -10.11
C VAL A 250 7.33 -0.55 -9.00
N VAL A 251 8.08 0.08 -8.11
CA VAL A 251 7.56 0.90 -7.00
C VAL A 251 8.03 2.34 -7.14
N ASN A 252 7.23 3.27 -6.65
CA ASN A 252 7.59 4.68 -6.60
C ASN A 252 8.15 5.04 -5.22
N LYS A 253 9.00 6.06 -5.17
CA LYS A 253 9.50 6.63 -3.91
C LYS A 253 8.32 6.98 -2.98
N GLY A 254 8.38 6.51 -1.72
CA GLY A 254 7.34 6.71 -0.73
C GLY A 254 6.15 5.74 -0.81
N GLU A 255 6.15 4.78 -1.73
CA GLU A 255 5.14 3.72 -1.78
C GLU A 255 5.37 2.70 -0.67
N VAL A 256 4.27 2.20 -0.05
CA VAL A 256 4.36 1.22 1.04
C VAL A 256 4.79 -0.13 0.49
N VAL A 257 5.95 -0.61 0.90
CA VAL A 257 6.50 -1.92 0.48
C VAL A 257 6.33 -3.01 1.54
N VAL A 258 6.29 -2.63 2.82
CA VAL A 258 6.03 -3.54 3.94
C VAL A 258 4.87 -3.00 4.77
N ASP A 259 3.91 -3.87 5.10
CA ASP A 259 2.70 -3.52 5.85
C ASP A 259 3.03 -3.03 7.26
N GLY A 260 2.31 -2.03 7.70
CA GLY A 260 2.42 -1.43 9.03
C GLY A 260 2.08 0.06 9.02
N PRO A 261 1.91 0.67 10.20
CA PRO A 261 1.72 2.11 10.32
C PRO A 261 2.94 2.86 9.78
N ALA A 262 2.69 3.92 9.01
CA ALA A 262 3.77 4.73 8.46
C ALA A 262 4.47 5.53 9.57
N ASP A 263 5.77 5.68 9.45
CA ASP A 263 6.57 6.53 10.34
C ASP A 263 6.46 7.98 9.86
N PRO A 264 6.01 8.94 10.68
CA PRO A 264 5.93 10.34 10.30
C PRO A 264 7.26 10.93 9.82
N GLN A 265 8.39 10.47 10.38
CA GLN A 265 9.72 10.93 9.98
C GLN A 265 10.08 10.44 8.56
N ASP A 266 9.72 9.20 8.24
CA ASP A 266 9.94 8.66 6.89
C ASP A 266 9.05 9.35 5.86
N ILE A 267 7.79 9.65 6.21
CA ILE A 267 6.89 10.43 5.33
C ILE A 267 7.48 11.81 5.06
N LEU A 268 7.95 12.53 6.10
CA LEU A 268 8.56 13.85 5.93
C LEU A 268 9.77 13.80 5.01
N ARG A 269 10.65 12.83 5.21
CA ARG A 269 11.91 12.66 4.46
C ARG A 269 11.68 12.28 3.00
N LEU A 270 10.73 11.40 2.73
CA LEU A 270 10.51 10.83 1.40
C LEU A 270 9.47 11.61 0.58
N LEU A 271 8.37 12.04 1.20
CA LEU A 271 7.22 12.63 0.53
C LEU A 271 7.06 14.13 0.80
N GLY A 272 7.72 14.65 1.85
CA GLY A 272 7.73 16.07 2.17
C GLY A 272 6.62 16.51 3.13
N ILE A 273 6.55 17.83 3.35
CA ILE A 273 5.71 18.46 4.39
C ILE A 273 4.21 18.32 4.08
N GLU A 274 3.84 18.42 2.82
CA GLU A 274 2.42 18.41 2.41
C GLU A 274 1.78 17.05 2.71
N GLU A 275 2.44 15.96 2.33
CA GLU A 275 1.97 14.60 2.59
C GLU A 275 1.99 14.25 4.08
N LEU A 276 3.01 14.70 4.82
CA LEU A 276 3.05 14.53 6.27
C LEU A 276 1.88 15.25 6.95
N SER A 277 1.60 16.49 6.56
CA SER A 277 0.51 17.25 7.14
C SER A 277 -0.83 16.57 6.90
N ARG A 278 -1.05 16.08 5.68
CA ARG A 278 -2.26 15.33 5.30
C ARG A 278 -2.36 14.05 6.11
N TYR A 279 -1.28 13.28 6.21
CA TYR A 279 -1.23 12.04 6.97
C TYR A 279 -1.63 12.24 8.45
N ILE A 280 -1.05 13.25 9.12
CA ILE A 280 -1.37 13.53 10.52
C ILE A 280 -2.83 13.96 10.69
N VAL A 281 -3.35 14.80 9.80
CA VAL A 281 -4.76 15.25 9.85
C VAL A 281 -5.68 14.05 9.67
N ASP A 282 -5.47 13.22 8.67
CA ASP A 282 -6.29 12.04 8.39
C ASP A 282 -6.29 11.07 9.58
N GLU A 283 -5.12 10.69 10.10
CA GLU A 283 -4.97 9.75 11.22
C GLU A 283 -5.64 10.27 12.51
N VAL A 284 -5.48 11.55 12.83
CA VAL A 284 -6.13 12.16 13.99
C VAL A 284 -7.65 12.23 13.80
N GLN A 285 -8.11 12.63 12.62
CA GLN A 285 -9.53 12.65 12.30
C GLN A 285 -10.18 11.27 12.38
N ASP A 286 -9.50 10.23 11.93
CA ASP A 286 -10.00 8.87 12.01
C ASP A 286 -10.23 8.43 13.46
N VAL A 287 -9.31 8.76 14.37
CA VAL A 287 -9.50 8.50 15.81
C VAL A 287 -10.73 9.22 16.36
N TYR A 288 -10.92 10.50 16.03
CA TYR A 288 -12.07 11.28 16.49
C TYR A 288 -13.39 10.81 15.86
N ARG A 289 -13.39 10.47 14.58
CA ARG A 289 -14.57 9.95 13.87
C ARG A 289 -15.06 8.62 14.45
N LEU A 290 -14.12 7.72 14.80
CA LEU A 290 -14.44 6.45 15.46
C LEU A 290 -15.14 6.65 16.80
N GLN A 291 -14.87 7.75 17.50
CA GLN A 291 -15.52 8.14 18.75
C GLN A 291 -16.78 9.01 18.54
N GLY A 292 -17.21 9.22 17.29
CA GLY A 292 -18.37 10.02 16.96
C GLY A 292 -18.18 11.54 17.11
N VAL A 293 -16.96 12.00 17.32
CA VAL A 293 -16.62 13.41 17.50
C VAL A 293 -16.29 14.04 16.14
N LYS A 294 -16.97 15.13 15.80
CA LYS A 294 -16.73 15.90 14.58
C LYS A 294 -15.89 17.12 14.90
N ILE A 295 -14.67 17.16 14.38
CA ILE A 295 -13.74 18.28 14.51
C ILE A 295 -13.40 18.81 13.11
N ASN A 296 -13.22 20.11 12.97
CA ASN A 296 -12.76 20.69 11.71
C ASN A 296 -11.24 20.50 11.58
N ASP A 297 -10.78 20.12 10.39
CA ASP A 297 -9.36 19.86 10.08
C ASP A 297 -8.44 21.01 10.46
N LYS A 298 -8.92 22.26 10.37
CA LYS A 298 -8.16 23.47 10.71
C LYS A 298 -7.60 23.47 12.13
N HIS A 299 -8.27 22.83 13.09
CA HIS A 299 -7.77 22.73 14.46
C HIS A 299 -6.53 21.84 14.53
N ILE A 300 -6.50 20.78 13.75
CA ILE A 300 -5.36 19.84 13.67
C ILE A 300 -4.24 20.48 12.85
N GLU A 301 -4.57 21.13 11.72
CA GLU A 301 -3.62 21.82 10.86
C GLU A 301 -2.81 22.90 11.59
N VAL A 302 -3.45 23.63 12.51
CA VAL A 302 -2.75 24.63 13.35
C VAL A 302 -1.68 23.96 14.22
N ILE A 303 -1.98 22.78 14.80
CA ILE A 303 -1.02 22.04 15.62
C ILE A 303 0.14 21.54 14.75
N VAL A 304 -0.17 20.92 13.60
CA VAL A 304 0.83 20.41 12.64
C VAL A 304 1.73 21.55 12.16
N ARG A 305 1.17 22.74 11.90
CA ARG A 305 1.96 23.93 11.55
C ARG A 305 2.96 24.30 12.63
N GLN A 306 2.59 24.18 13.91
CA GLN A 306 3.52 24.44 15.02
C GLN A 306 4.61 23.37 15.13
N MET A 307 4.26 22.08 14.88
CA MET A 307 5.26 21.00 14.84
C MET A 307 6.33 21.22 13.77
N LEU A 308 5.96 21.80 12.62
CA LEU A 308 6.83 22.03 11.47
C LEU A 308 7.51 23.43 11.47
N ARG A 309 7.44 24.13 12.58
CA ARG A 309 7.96 25.51 12.70
C ARG A 309 9.48 25.56 12.70
N ARG A 310 10.15 24.54 13.26
CA ARG A 310 11.61 24.50 13.42
C ARG A 310 12.27 23.59 12.39
N VAL A 311 13.49 23.94 12.02
CA VAL A 311 14.37 23.15 11.15
C VAL A 311 15.73 22.98 11.83
N VAL A 312 16.42 21.90 11.47
CA VAL A 312 17.78 21.64 11.95
C VAL A 312 18.77 22.14 10.89
N VAL A 313 19.77 22.87 11.30
CA VAL A 313 20.84 23.37 10.44
C VAL A 313 21.80 22.22 10.14
N GLU A 314 21.87 21.76 8.90
CA GLU A 314 22.86 20.75 8.47
C GLU A 314 24.23 21.36 8.23
N ASN A 315 24.25 22.45 7.47
CA ASN A 315 25.47 23.17 7.14
C ASN A 315 25.25 24.67 7.41
N SER A 316 26.09 25.25 8.25
CA SER A 316 25.99 26.66 8.64
C SER A 316 26.44 27.63 7.55
N GLY A 317 27.24 27.18 6.56
CA GLY A 317 27.78 28.06 5.54
C GLY A 317 28.44 29.30 6.16
N ASP A 318 28.11 30.47 5.63
CA ASP A 318 28.60 31.79 6.12
C ASP A 318 27.69 32.39 7.22
N SER A 319 26.66 31.63 7.70
CA SER A 319 25.77 32.12 8.74
C SER A 319 26.34 31.97 10.15
N THR A 320 25.73 32.64 11.11
CA THR A 320 26.11 32.58 12.54
C THR A 320 25.60 31.32 13.26
N TYR A 321 24.84 30.44 12.54
CA TYR A 321 24.27 29.23 13.12
C TYR A 321 25.33 28.14 13.32
N ILE A 322 25.01 27.22 14.24
CA ILE A 322 25.85 26.05 14.50
C ILE A 322 25.19 24.83 13.84
N SER A 323 25.98 23.98 13.20
CA SER A 323 25.50 22.71 12.65
C SER A 323 24.83 21.86 13.74
N GLY A 324 23.60 21.40 13.50
CA GLY A 324 22.76 20.69 14.46
C GLY A 324 21.86 21.58 15.32
N GLU A 325 21.97 22.91 15.20
CA GLU A 325 21.09 23.85 15.91
C GLU A 325 19.68 23.83 15.33
N GLN A 326 18.66 23.97 16.20
CA GLN A 326 17.27 24.10 15.80
C GLN A 326 16.87 25.58 15.75
N VAL A 327 16.61 26.05 14.54
CA VAL A 327 16.21 27.44 14.29
C VAL A 327 14.77 27.53 13.74
N GLU A 328 14.16 28.68 13.86
CA GLU A 328 12.87 28.89 13.23
C GLU A 328 13.02 28.97 11.70
N ARG A 329 12.11 28.28 11.01
CA ARG A 329 12.11 28.25 9.54
C ARG A 329 12.03 29.64 8.92
N SER A 330 11.28 30.56 9.54
CA SER A 330 11.18 31.96 9.11
C SER A 330 12.49 32.71 9.22
N GLU A 331 13.26 32.48 10.28
CA GLU A 331 14.57 33.11 10.48
C GLU A 331 15.60 32.59 9.48
N MET A 332 15.57 31.27 9.22
CA MET A 332 16.43 30.66 8.21
C MET A 332 16.20 31.27 6.81
N PHE A 333 14.94 31.48 6.41
CA PHE A 333 14.63 32.11 5.12
C PHE A 333 15.04 33.58 5.03
N ASN A 334 15.13 34.29 6.16
CA ASN A 334 15.60 35.69 6.17
C ASN A 334 17.13 35.77 6.15
N THR A 335 17.84 34.71 6.50
CA THR A 335 19.32 34.67 6.56
C THR A 335 19.93 34.16 5.24
N ASN A 336 19.17 33.40 4.45
CA ASN A 336 19.51 32.98 3.10
C ASN A 336 19.09 34.03 2.07
#